data_f8ce1493561b47777362ab3af5e8c8cf
#
_entry.id   f8ce1493561b47777362ab3af5e8c8cf
#
_cell.length_a   1.000
_cell.length_b   1.000
_cell.length_c   1.000
_cell.angle_alpha   90.00
_cell.angle_beta   90.00
_cell.angle_gamma   90.00
#
_symmetry.space_group_name_H-M   'P 1'
#
loop_
_entity.id
_entity.type
_entity.pdbx_description
1 polymer ?
#
loop_
_entity_poly.entity_id
_entity_poly.type
_entity_poly.pdbx_seq_one_letter_code
_entity_poly.pdbx_strand_id
1 'polypeptide(L)'
;MELTNDIIKQRLTEKFGDQVTNFEAPYGMLTFEAPKELNLKVLQFLFEDDILQFRFLTDLCAVNYPDDKGRELAVVYHLHNLVNNVRIRFKVFTAVETPDVFSATALHAGANWMERETYDFFGVNFVGHPNLKRILNVDEMDYFPLRKEYPLEDQTRIDKDDAMFGR
;
A
#
# COMPACT_ATOMS: atom_id res chain seq x y z
N MET A 1 -8.34 -21.57 18.07
CA MET A 1 -8.99 -20.29 18.49
C MET A 1 -9.34 -19.56 17.19
N GLU A 2 -10.57 -19.07 17.07
CA GLU A 2 -10.97 -18.28 15.90
C GLU A 2 -10.28 -16.92 15.94
N LEU A 3 -9.62 -16.53 14.86
CA LEU A 3 -8.92 -15.24 14.76
C LEU A 3 -9.94 -14.15 14.40
N THR A 4 -10.25 -13.27 15.35
CA THR A 4 -11.19 -12.15 15.19
C THR A 4 -10.48 -10.82 15.04
N ASN A 5 -11.17 -9.81 14.49
CA ASN A 5 -10.65 -8.44 14.38
C ASN A 5 -10.23 -7.86 15.74
N ASP A 6 -10.95 -8.18 16.83
CA ASP A 6 -10.64 -7.71 18.18
C ASP A 6 -9.33 -8.29 18.70
N ILE A 7 -9.08 -9.58 18.47
CA ILE A 7 -7.81 -10.23 18.83
C ILE A 7 -6.65 -9.58 18.09
N ILE A 8 -6.80 -9.34 16.77
CA ILE A 8 -5.76 -8.71 15.95
C ILE A 8 -5.47 -7.28 16.44
N LYS A 9 -6.53 -6.50 16.67
CA LYS A 9 -6.40 -5.13 17.20
C LYS A 9 -5.72 -5.12 18.56
N GLN A 10 -6.14 -5.99 19.48
CA GLN A 10 -5.52 -6.11 20.80
C GLN A 10 -4.02 -6.40 20.69
N ARG A 11 -3.62 -7.40 19.90
CA ARG A 11 -2.22 -7.79 19.73
C ARG A 11 -1.37 -6.66 19.14
N LEU A 12 -1.90 -5.94 18.13
CA LEU A 12 -1.23 -4.77 17.56
C LEU A 12 -1.07 -3.65 18.58
N THR A 13 -2.11 -3.36 19.35
CA THR A 13 -2.06 -2.32 20.40
C THR A 13 -1.10 -2.70 21.53
N GLU A 14 -1.07 -3.95 21.95
CA GLU A 14 -0.10 -4.44 22.95
C GLU A 14 1.34 -4.30 22.49
N LYS A 15 1.61 -4.51 21.19
CA LYS A 15 2.97 -4.47 20.61
C LYS A 15 3.45 -3.06 20.28
N PHE A 16 2.59 -2.23 19.71
CA PHE A 16 2.95 -0.93 19.14
C PHE A 16 2.33 0.27 19.85
N GLY A 17 1.43 0.04 20.83
CA GLY A 17 0.73 1.12 21.54
C GLY A 17 -0.05 2.02 20.58
N ASP A 18 0.06 3.32 20.83
CA ASP A 18 -0.63 4.36 20.06
C ASP A 18 0.01 4.67 18.70
N GLN A 19 1.08 3.95 18.31
CA GLN A 19 1.73 4.13 17.00
C GLN A 19 0.92 3.50 15.84
N VAL A 20 0.05 2.55 16.16
CA VAL A 20 -0.90 1.97 15.20
C VAL A 20 -2.28 2.55 15.48
N THR A 21 -2.86 3.21 14.48
CA THR A 21 -4.03 4.07 14.63
C THR A 21 -5.12 3.76 13.61
N ASN A 22 -6.23 4.50 13.68
CA ASN A 22 -7.31 4.50 12.70
C ASN A 22 -7.86 3.10 12.40
N PHE A 23 -8.12 2.33 13.47
CA PHE A 23 -8.74 1.02 13.35
C PHE A 23 -10.19 1.14 12.88
N GLU A 24 -10.48 0.59 11.73
CA GLU A 24 -11.81 0.49 11.12
C GLU A 24 -12.02 -0.91 10.53
N ALA A 25 -13.25 -1.26 10.20
CA ALA A 25 -13.52 -2.57 9.59
C ALA A 25 -14.54 -2.44 8.44
N PRO A 26 -14.20 -1.69 7.36
CA PRO A 26 -15.09 -1.57 6.21
C PRO A 26 -15.31 -2.94 5.57
N TYR A 27 -16.58 -3.28 5.38
CA TYR A 27 -16.98 -4.60 4.84
C TYR A 27 -16.45 -5.81 5.63
N GLY A 28 -16.21 -5.63 6.96
CA GLY A 28 -15.72 -6.69 7.84
C GLY A 28 -14.19 -6.90 7.82
N MET A 29 -13.45 -6.23 6.94
CA MET A 29 -11.98 -6.33 6.86
C MET A 29 -11.31 -5.31 7.79
N LEU A 30 -10.59 -5.79 8.79
CA LEU A 30 -9.83 -4.91 9.67
C LEU A 30 -8.83 -4.09 8.87
N THR A 31 -8.93 -2.79 9.01
CA THR A 31 -8.04 -1.79 8.37
C THR A 31 -7.45 -0.91 9.46
N PHE A 32 -6.17 -0.56 9.34
CA PHE A 32 -5.48 0.33 10.28
C PHE A 32 -4.32 1.08 9.59
N GLU A 33 -3.77 2.07 10.29
CA GLU A 33 -2.63 2.85 9.82
C GLU A 33 -1.41 2.64 10.71
N ALA A 34 -0.23 2.69 10.09
CA ALA A 34 1.05 2.68 10.78
C ALA A 34 2.00 3.73 10.18
N PRO A 35 2.92 4.32 10.98
CA PRO A 35 3.98 5.18 10.47
C PRO A 35 4.89 4.44 9.48
N LYS A 36 5.42 5.15 8.49
CA LYS A 36 6.29 4.57 7.46
C LYS A 36 7.58 3.95 8.03
N GLU A 37 8.06 4.48 9.13
CA GLU A 37 9.24 3.98 9.84
C GLU A 37 9.00 2.62 10.52
N LEU A 38 7.74 2.26 10.73
CA LEU A 38 7.34 1.01 11.38
C LEU A 38 6.78 -0.03 10.40
N ASN A 39 6.61 0.29 9.12
CA ASN A 39 5.96 -0.63 8.17
C ASN A 39 6.57 -2.03 8.19
N LEU A 40 7.90 -2.14 8.13
CA LEU A 40 8.60 -3.43 8.15
C LEU A 40 8.45 -4.16 9.50
N LYS A 41 8.48 -3.42 10.62
CA LYS A 41 8.28 -4.00 11.96
C LYS A 41 6.86 -4.52 12.15
N VAL A 42 5.86 -3.80 11.61
CA VAL A 42 4.46 -4.24 11.63
C VAL A 42 4.28 -5.48 10.77
N LEU A 43 4.83 -5.49 9.55
CA LEU A 43 4.81 -6.66 8.66
C LEU A 43 5.47 -7.88 9.32
N GLN A 44 6.65 -7.68 9.92
CA GLN A 44 7.38 -8.76 10.61
C GLN A 44 6.59 -9.31 11.78
N PHE A 45 6.01 -8.44 12.61
CA PHE A 45 5.17 -8.88 13.73
C PHE A 45 3.95 -9.67 13.26
N LEU A 46 3.24 -9.19 12.24
CA LEU A 46 2.09 -9.89 11.66
C LEU A 46 2.46 -11.26 11.06
N PHE A 47 3.67 -11.36 10.52
CA PHE A 47 4.18 -12.60 9.92
C PHE A 47 4.63 -13.64 10.96
N GLU A 48 5.34 -13.21 12.03
CA GLU A 48 6.02 -14.07 13.00
C GLU A 48 5.16 -14.44 14.21
N ASP A 49 4.19 -13.59 14.60
CA ASP A 49 3.35 -13.82 15.77
C ASP A 49 2.60 -15.14 15.69
N ASP A 50 2.68 -15.95 16.73
CA ASP A 50 2.16 -17.32 16.79
C ASP A 50 0.63 -17.42 16.59
N ILE A 51 -0.10 -16.32 16.86
CA ILE A 51 -1.56 -16.27 16.73
C ILE A 51 -1.94 -15.64 15.38
N LEU A 52 -1.27 -14.54 14.99
CA LEU A 52 -1.65 -13.75 13.83
C LEU A 52 -1.28 -14.41 12.50
N GLN A 53 -0.06 -14.86 12.33
CA GLN A 53 0.47 -15.62 11.18
C GLN A 53 -0.02 -15.14 9.80
N PHE A 54 0.00 -13.81 9.57
CA PHE A 54 -0.31 -13.22 8.27
C PHE A 54 0.86 -13.38 7.30
N ARG A 55 1.08 -14.60 6.83
CA ARG A 55 2.25 -14.99 6.02
C ARG A 55 2.06 -14.79 4.52
N PHE A 56 0.86 -14.47 4.07
CA PHE A 56 0.58 -14.28 2.66
C PHE A 56 0.27 -12.80 2.36
N LEU A 57 1.12 -12.17 1.58
CA LEU A 57 0.87 -10.85 1.00
C LEU A 57 -0.01 -11.03 -0.23
N THR A 58 -1.28 -10.67 -0.12
CA THR A 58 -2.26 -10.81 -1.20
C THR A 58 -2.06 -9.72 -2.25
N ASP A 59 -1.80 -8.49 -1.79
CA ASP A 59 -1.67 -7.32 -2.65
C ASP A 59 -0.88 -6.22 -1.95
N LEU A 60 -0.14 -5.45 -2.73
CA LEU A 60 0.52 -4.22 -2.35
C LEU A 60 0.36 -3.22 -3.48
N CYS A 61 -0.26 -2.09 -3.20
CA CYS A 61 -0.46 -1.01 -4.15
C CYS A 61 -0.32 0.36 -3.46
N ALA A 62 -0.39 1.44 -4.24
CA ALA A 62 -0.48 2.78 -3.67
C ALA A 62 -1.78 3.48 -4.05
N VAL A 63 -2.11 4.49 -3.27
CA VAL A 63 -3.21 5.42 -3.53
C VAL A 63 -2.70 6.84 -3.36
N ASN A 64 -3.05 7.73 -4.28
CA ASN A 64 -2.71 9.14 -4.20
C ASN A 64 -3.89 9.97 -3.67
N TYR A 65 -3.62 10.72 -2.60
CA TYR A 65 -4.53 11.65 -1.93
C TYR A 65 -3.98 13.08 -2.05
N PRO A 66 -4.15 13.77 -3.18
CA PRO A 66 -3.46 15.03 -3.48
C PRO A 66 -3.77 16.17 -2.49
N ASP A 67 -4.90 16.09 -1.81
CA ASP A 67 -5.35 17.11 -0.85
C ASP A 67 -4.85 16.87 0.59
N ASP A 68 -4.27 15.70 0.88
CA ASP A 68 -3.76 15.31 2.21
C ASP A 68 -2.26 15.65 2.33
N LYS A 69 -1.95 16.94 2.52
CA LYS A 69 -0.59 17.46 2.53
C LYS A 69 0.31 16.77 3.56
N GLY A 70 1.47 16.31 3.09
CA GLY A 70 2.44 15.53 3.87
C GLY A 70 2.10 14.03 3.98
N ARG A 71 0.96 13.61 3.42
CA ARG A 71 0.44 12.25 3.39
C ARG A 71 -0.19 11.89 2.03
N GLU A 72 0.30 12.51 0.97
CA GLU A 72 -0.30 12.42 -0.36
C GLU A 72 -0.25 11.01 -0.96
N LEU A 73 0.68 10.16 -0.52
CA LEU A 73 0.79 8.78 -0.97
C LEU A 73 0.53 7.82 0.18
N ALA A 74 -0.34 6.86 -0.02
CA ALA A 74 -0.54 5.73 0.89
C ALA A 74 -0.13 4.43 0.21
N VAL A 75 0.80 3.70 0.81
CA VAL A 75 1.06 2.30 0.44
C VAL A 75 0.10 1.42 1.23
N VAL A 76 -0.65 0.60 0.52
CA VAL A 76 -1.70 -0.24 1.06
C VAL A 76 -1.28 -1.71 0.95
N TYR A 77 -1.21 -2.38 2.08
CA TYR A 77 -0.87 -3.80 2.18
C TYR A 77 -2.12 -4.62 2.49
N HIS A 78 -2.40 -5.64 1.71
CA HIS A 78 -3.41 -6.64 2.01
C HIS A 78 -2.73 -7.95 2.40
N LEU A 79 -2.98 -8.40 3.62
CA LEU A 79 -2.39 -9.62 4.16
C LEU A 79 -3.47 -10.65 4.48
N HIS A 80 -3.12 -11.92 4.33
CA HIS A 80 -4.03 -13.04 4.53
C HIS A 80 -3.42 -14.09 5.46
N ASN A 81 -4.12 -14.42 6.53
CA ASN A 81 -3.91 -15.64 7.28
C ASN A 81 -4.71 -16.76 6.59
N LEU A 82 -4.02 -17.65 5.89
CA LEU A 82 -4.64 -18.73 5.11
C LEU A 82 -5.26 -19.82 5.99
N VAL A 83 -4.78 -19.99 7.23
CA VAL A 83 -5.27 -21.03 8.15
C VAL A 83 -6.66 -20.66 8.69
N ASN A 84 -6.83 -19.42 9.11
CA ASN A 84 -8.09 -18.91 9.66
C ASN A 84 -8.98 -18.24 8.60
N ASN A 85 -8.50 -18.11 7.35
CA ASN A 85 -9.14 -17.38 6.26
C ASN A 85 -9.53 -15.94 6.63
N VAL A 86 -8.63 -15.24 7.35
CA VAL A 86 -8.82 -13.86 7.76
C VAL A 86 -7.92 -12.95 6.95
N ARG A 87 -8.48 -11.83 6.46
CA ARG A 87 -7.75 -10.80 5.73
C ARG A 87 -7.73 -9.50 6.49
N ILE A 88 -6.62 -8.80 6.41
CA ILE A 88 -6.46 -7.45 6.95
C ILE A 88 -5.87 -6.53 5.90
N ARG A 89 -6.08 -5.24 6.11
CA ARG A 89 -5.46 -4.16 5.34
C ARG A 89 -4.73 -3.23 6.29
N PHE A 90 -3.52 -2.82 5.94
CA PHE A 90 -2.94 -1.68 6.61
C PHE A 90 -2.35 -0.68 5.63
N LYS A 91 -2.35 0.59 6.04
CA LYS A 91 -1.92 1.71 5.22
C LYS A 91 -0.72 2.39 5.87
N VAL A 92 0.21 2.77 5.03
CA VAL A 92 1.40 3.55 5.40
C VAL A 92 1.41 4.80 4.55
N PHE A 93 1.38 5.96 5.19
CA PHE A 93 1.37 7.23 4.48
C PHE A 93 2.77 7.83 4.37
N THR A 94 3.03 8.50 3.26
CA THR A 94 4.27 9.25 3.00
C THR A 94 3.97 10.47 2.13
N ALA A 95 4.83 11.49 2.24
CA ALA A 95 4.75 12.68 1.40
C ALA A 95 5.31 12.40 -0.01
N VAL A 96 4.82 13.13 -1.01
CA VAL A 96 5.31 13.05 -2.39
C VAL A 96 6.78 13.48 -2.49
N GLU A 97 7.21 14.45 -1.67
CA GLU A 97 8.59 14.96 -1.65
C GLU A 97 9.59 13.95 -1.05
N THR A 98 9.13 13.06 -0.17
CA THR A 98 9.96 12.05 0.49
C THR A 98 9.24 10.71 0.50
N PRO A 99 9.03 10.09 -0.68
CA PRO A 99 8.15 8.93 -0.85
C PRO A 99 8.80 7.61 -0.41
N ASP A 100 9.64 7.65 0.62
CA ASP A 100 10.41 6.51 1.10
C ASP A 100 9.57 5.63 2.03
N VAL A 101 9.55 4.32 1.73
CA VAL A 101 8.95 3.26 2.55
C VAL A 101 9.88 2.05 2.53
N PHE A 102 10.07 1.34 3.63
CA PHE A 102 10.93 0.15 3.64
C PHE A 102 10.30 -1.00 2.83
N SER A 103 11.14 -1.66 2.03
CA SER A 103 10.74 -2.80 1.21
C SER A 103 10.30 -4.01 2.05
N ALA A 104 9.22 -4.64 1.64
CA ALA A 104 8.71 -5.87 2.25
C ALA A 104 9.32 -7.15 1.64
N THR A 105 10.22 -7.04 0.67
CA THR A 105 10.79 -8.19 -0.08
C THR A 105 11.53 -9.20 0.79
N ALA A 106 12.09 -8.75 1.93
CA ALA A 106 12.75 -9.65 2.89
C ALA A 106 11.79 -10.63 3.58
N LEU A 107 10.51 -10.27 3.71
CA LEU A 107 9.48 -11.09 4.34
C LEU A 107 8.57 -11.75 3.31
N HIS A 108 8.25 -11.05 2.25
CA HIS A 108 7.31 -11.47 1.21
C HIS A 108 7.96 -11.37 -0.17
N ALA A 109 8.44 -12.48 -0.73
CA ALA A 109 9.10 -12.50 -2.04
C ALA A 109 8.21 -11.92 -3.17
N GLY A 110 6.87 -12.09 -3.07
CA GLY A 110 5.91 -11.53 -4.02
C GLY A 110 5.87 -10.00 -4.03
N ALA A 111 6.31 -9.34 -2.95
CA ALA A 111 6.40 -7.89 -2.88
C ALA A 111 7.31 -7.28 -3.95
N ASN A 112 8.32 -8.04 -4.43
CA ASN A 112 9.26 -7.56 -5.44
C ASN A 112 8.57 -6.94 -6.66
N TRP A 113 7.60 -7.65 -7.23
CA TRP A 113 6.87 -7.18 -8.42
C TRP A 113 5.87 -6.07 -8.09
N MET A 114 5.16 -6.20 -6.97
CA MET A 114 4.15 -5.24 -6.52
C MET A 114 4.78 -3.89 -6.14
N GLU A 115 5.95 -3.90 -5.49
CA GLU A 115 6.71 -2.69 -5.15
C GLU A 115 7.24 -1.99 -6.40
N ARG A 116 7.73 -2.74 -7.40
CA ARG A 116 8.14 -2.17 -8.68
C ARG A 116 6.97 -1.54 -9.43
N GLU A 117 5.81 -2.18 -9.46
CA GLU A 117 4.60 -1.61 -10.04
C GLU A 117 4.17 -0.33 -9.30
N THR A 118 4.17 -0.36 -7.97
CA THR A 118 3.86 0.80 -7.14
C THR A 118 4.84 1.95 -7.35
N TYR A 119 6.13 1.66 -7.46
CA TYR A 119 7.15 2.65 -7.85
C TYR A 119 6.86 3.22 -9.24
N ASP A 120 6.60 2.35 -10.22
CA ASP A 120 6.41 2.73 -11.62
C ASP A 120 5.23 3.70 -11.81
N PHE A 121 4.13 3.47 -11.12
CA PHE A 121 2.91 4.26 -11.28
C PHE A 121 2.78 5.45 -10.32
N PHE A 122 3.34 5.37 -9.11
CA PHE A 122 3.15 6.38 -8.07
C PHE A 122 4.45 7.03 -7.60
N GLY A 123 5.61 6.46 -7.91
CA GLY A 123 6.91 6.96 -7.50
C GLY A 123 7.26 6.74 -6.03
N VAL A 124 6.69 5.70 -5.40
CA VAL A 124 7.09 5.31 -4.04
C VAL A 124 8.45 4.64 -4.10
N ASN A 125 9.41 5.15 -3.34
CA ASN A 125 10.76 4.58 -3.24
C ASN A 125 10.80 3.51 -2.14
N PHE A 126 10.97 2.24 -2.53
CA PHE A 126 11.06 1.13 -1.59
C PHE A 126 12.51 0.90 -1.15
N VAL A 127 12.87 1.47 0.01
CA VAL A 127 14.22 1.38 0.58
C VAL A 127 14.58 -0.06 0.90
N GLY A 128 15.70 -0.54 0.35
CA GLY A 128 16.15 -1.93 0.51
C GLY A 128 15.58 -2.91 -0.52
N HIS A 129 14.81 -2.44 -1.50
CA HIS A 129 14.38 -3.27 -2.63
C HIS A 129 15.59 -3.73 -3.47
N PRO A 130 15.69 -5.02 -3.84
CA PRO A 130 16.88 -5.54 -4.51
C PRO A 130 17.11 -5.01 -5.93
N ASN A 131 16.04 -4.55 -6.62
CA ASN A 131 16.13 -4.07 -7.99
C ASN A 131 14.92 -3.19 -8.33
N LEU A 132 14.85 -2.01 -7.69
CA LEU A 132 13.74 -1.06 -7.91
C LEU A 132 13.90 -0.34 -9.24
N LYS A 133 13.10 -0.72 -10.22
CA LYS A 133 13.02 -0.11 -11.55
C LYS A 133 11.62 -0.26 -12.12
N ARG A 134 11.29 0.53 -13.12
CA ARG A 134 10.01 0.45 -13.83
C ARG A 134 9.75 -0.97 -14.36
N ILE A 135 8.49 -1.34 -14.51
CA ILE A 135 8.08 -2.69 -14.94
C ILE A 135 7.09 -2.65 -16.11
N LEU A 136 6.22 -1.65 -16.17
CA LEU A 136 5.17 -1.53 -17.18
C LEU A 136 5.35 -0.31 -18.08
N ASN A 137 5.81 0.82 -17.52
CA ASN A 137 6.07 2.02 -18.29
C ASN A 137 7.49 2.01 -18.87
N VAL A 138 7.74 2.86 -19.87
CA VAL A 138 9.08 3.01 -20.48
C VAL A 138 10.06 3.65 -19.49
N ASP A 139 11.32 3.27 -19.56
CA ASP A 139 12.35 3.73 -18.61
C ASP A 139 12.57 5.26 -18.68
N GLU A 140 12.37 5.86 -19.85
CA GLU A 140 12.55 7.30 -20.09
C GLU A 140 11.39 8.17 -19.58
N MET A 141 10.31 7.56 -19.06
CA MET A 141 9.18 8.32 -18.51
C MET A 141 9.60 9.10 -17.26
N ASP A 142 9.43 10.40 -17.26
CA ASP A 142 9.85 11.32 -16.20
C ASP A 142 8.74 11.68 -15.19
N TYR A 143 7.59 11.02 -15.30
CA TYR A 143 6.44 11.22 -14.41
C TYR A 143 5.82 9.89 -13.94
N PHE A 144 4.85 9.97 -13.01
CA PHE A 144 4.17 8.81 -12.43
C PHE A 144 2.67 8.87 -12.76
N PRO A 145 2.21 8.08 -13.74
CA PRO A 145 0.94 8.32 -14.45
C PRO A 145 -0.32 8.12 -13.61
N LEU A 146 -0.25 7.42 -12.46
CA LEU A 146 -1.42 7.26 -11.58
C LEU A 146 -1.53 8.30 -10.48
N ARG A 147 -0.59 9.26 -10.40
CA ARG A 147 -0.79 10.44 -9.55
C ARG A 147 -1.87 11.32 -10.16
N LYS A 148 -2.74 11.87 -9.30
CA LYS A 148 -3.90 12.67 -9.73
C LYS A 148 -3.54 13.98 -10.42
N GLU A 149 -2.31 14.44 -10.30
CA GLU A 149 -1.77 15.61 -11.00
C GLU A 149 -1.60 15.36 -12.51
N TYR A 150 -1.58 14.10 -12.95
CA TYR A 150 -1.48 13.71 -14.36
C TYR A 150 -2.85 13.21 -14.86
N PRO A 151 -3.60 14.02 -15.63
CA PRO A 151 -4.89 13.61 -16.14
C PRO A 151 -4.73 12.52 -17.22
N LEU A 152 -5.63 11.54 -17.21
CA LEU A 152 -5.62 10.43 -18.18
C LEU A 152 -5.83 10.92 -19.63
N GLU A 153 -6.59 11.98 -19.77
CA GLU A 153 -6.89 12.60 -21.07
C GLU A 153 -6.31 14.00 -21.13
N ASP A 154 -5.79 14.38 -22.29
CA ASP A 154 -5.42 15.77 -22.57
C ASP A 154 -6.69 16.64 -22.59
N GLN A 155 -6.89 17.41 -21.53
CA GLN A 155 -8.05 18.28 -21.38
C GLN A 155 -8.02 19.51 -22.32
N THR A 156 -6.88 19.77 -22.97
CA THR A 156 -6.73 20.86 -23.94
C THR A 156 -7.12 20.46 -25.38
N ARG A 157 -7.41 19.19 -25.59
CA ARG A 157 -7.86 18.69 -26.91
C ARG A 157 -9.16 19.34 -27.34
N ILE A 158 -9.15 19.93 -28.53
CA ILE A 158 -10.32 20.54 -29.17
C ILE A 158 -10.98 19.62 -30.22
N ASP A 159 -10.31 18.51 -30.56
CA ASP A 159 -10.75 17.52 -31.55
C ASP A 159 -11.48 16.32 -30.89
N LYS A 160 -11.84 16.44 -29.61
CA LYS A 160 -12.54 15.39 -28.88
C LYS A 160 -14.00 15.31 -29.34
N ASP A 161 -14.35 14.22 -30.00
CA ASP A 161 -15.72 13.88 -30.35
C ASP A 161 -16.17 12.62 -29.57
N ASP A 162 -16.88 12.85 -28.50
CA ASP A 162 -17.40 11.76 -27.62
C ASP A 162 -18.82 11.33 -28.04
N ALA A 163 -19.43 11.94 -29.09
CA ALA A 163 -20.78 11.59 -29.52
C ALA A 163 -20.90 10.12 -29.94
N MET A 164 -19.81 9.53 -30.44
CA MET A 164 -19.72 8.10 -30.78
C MET A 164 -19.88 7.20 -29.58
N PHE A 165 -19.54 7.67 -28.34
CA PHE A 165 -19.66 6.94 -27.11
C PHE A 165 -20.89 7.33 -26.28
N GLY A 166 -21.76 8.18 -26.79
CA GLY A 166 -22.99 8.62 -26.12
C GLY A 166 -22.77 9.55 -24.93
N ARG A 167 -21.69 10.32 -24.94
CA ARG A 167 -21.34 11.28 -23.90
C ARG A 167 -21.50 12.73 -24.39
#